data_169fe166761ef6f94d7e6d1588abf380
#
_entry.id   169fe166761ef6f94d7e6d1588abf380
#
_cell.length_a   1.000
_cell.length_b   1.000
_cell.length_c   1.000
_cell.angle_alpha   90.00
_cell.angle_beta   90.00
_cell.angle_gamma   90.00
#
_symmetry.space_group_name_H-M   'P 1'
#
loop_
_entity.id
_entity.type
_entity.pdbx_description
1 polymer ?
#
loop_
_entity_poly.entity_id
_entity_poly.type
_entity_poly.pdbx_seq_one_letter_code
_entity_poly.pdbx_strand_id
1 'polypeptide(L)'
;MAKKNYSKAKSAAARAARRNPKAIIIAAIAVILILAIAFCILYFGFPRTWENIMSSLRGDGTDVVDASLQLPTGGIAFEEGDLSVHMLDVGQGDCILILFPDGKEMLIDCANYNNTAAVRERAFAYLDMYVKDGQLDYVMLTHCDSDHVYFLDEVIDKYQVDNIFMPNVLAEPTSDRWKAEVNALNEELLSMFTDKDTVDTACYAEFFCAALTEPNCNITLNVDPDEDTNAIVIEGEDYTLTFYCPTQEYYDDSNLNSAEKKNAVSPIGILEYNGFRTVLTGDSNEINEPMFVERIGGKLDCDVLKVGHHGSETSSTEEFLDAIDCEYAFISCNAKGNKFNHPRQTTIDRFIERDMAIYRTDNNGDIVFVFNTRITVYVQNRVTQDVNRVGLPSLASA
;
A
#
# COMPACT_ATOMS: atom_id res chain seq x y z
N MET A 1 -18.04 -22.65 -57.50
CA MET A 1 -17.44 -23.88 -56.86
C MET A 1 -17.48 -23.89 -55.33
N ALA A 2 -17.33 -22.76 -54.65
CA ALA A 2 -17.29 -22.72 -53.15
C ALA A 2 -18.61 -23.17 -52.45
N LYS A 3 -19.80 -22.80 -52.96
CA LYS A 3 -21.07 -23.19 -52.36
C LYS A 3 -21.33 -24.73 -52.37
N LYS A 4 -20.79 -25.45 -53.38
CA LYS A 4 -20.98 -26.90 -53.53
C LYS A 4 -20.10 -27.70 -52.55
N ASN A 5 -18.96 -27.14 -52.14
CA ASN A 5 -18.05 -27.74 -51.15
C ASN A 5 -18.55 -27.57 -49.73
N TYR A 6 -19.18 -26.42 -49.41
CA TYR A 6 -19.75 -26.15 -48.10
C TYR A 6 -20.95 -27.04 -47.78
N SER A 7 -21.82 -27.30 -48.80
CA SER A 7 -22.97 -28.21 -48.62
C SER A 7 -22.56 -29.66 -48.44
N LYS A 8 -21.44 -30.10 -49.10
CA LYS A 8 -20.89 -31.45 -48.92
C LYS A 8 -20.23 -31.64 -47.52
N ALA A 9 -19.54 -30.64 -47.01
CA ALA A 9 -18.95 -30.66 -45.68
C ALA A 9 -20.04 -30.73 -44.59
N LYS A 10 -21.08 -29.92 -44.72
CA LYS A 10 -22.25 -29.93 -43.80
C LYS A 10 -23.00 -31.29 -43.79
N SER A 11 -23.12 -31.95 -44.98
CA SER A 11 -23.73 -33.27 -45.06
C SER A 11 -22.83 -34.39 -44.54
N ALA A 12 -21.54 -34.26 -44.64
CA ALA A 12 -20.57 -35.23 -44.12
C ALA A 12 -20.50 -35.14 -42.55
N ALA A 13 -20.50 -33.95 -42.00
CA ALA A 13 -20.57 -33.71 -40.55
C ALA A 13 -21.89 -34.26 -39.95
N ALA A 14 -22.99 -34.00 -40.60
CA ALA A 14 -24.32 -34.53 -40.19
C ALA A 14 -24.40 -36.09 -40.29
N ARG A 15 -23.70 -36.69 -41.26
CA ARG A 15 -23.60 -38.16 -41.39
C ARG A 15 -22.66 -38.79 -40.34
N ALA A 16 -21.56 -38.09 -39.98
CA ALA A 16 -20.66 -38.52 -38.91
C ALA A 16 -21.36 -38.52 -37.56
N ALA A 17 -22.16 -37.47 -37.29
CA ALA A 17 -22.97 -37.35 -36.07
C ALA A 17 -24.01 -38.45 -35.93
N ARG A 18 -24.58 -38.97 -37.05
CA ARG A 18 -25.52 -40.10 -37.02
C ARG A 18 -24.87 -41.45 -36.81
N ARG A 19 -23.55 -41.56 -37.04
CA ARG A 19 -22.84 -42.88 -36.98
C ARG A 19 -22.33 -43.25 -35.59
N ASN A 20 -22.19 -42.33 -34.67
CA ASN A 20 -21.76 -42.66 -33.30
C ASN A 20 -22.28 -41.67 -32.25
N PRO A 21 -23.58 -41.82 -31.85
CA PRO A 21 -24.17 -40.91 -30.85
C PRO A 21 -23.46 -40.99 -29.50
N LYS A 22 -22.82 -42.13 -29.18
CA LYS A 22 -22.01 -42.26 -27.95
C LYS A 22 -20.78 -41.37 -27.96
N ALA A 23 -20.12 -41.20 -29.13
CA ALA A 23 -18.95 -40.34 -29.25
C ALA A 23 -19.31 -38.85 -29.05
N ILE A 24 -20.49 -38.41 -29.50
CA ILE A 24 -20.99 -37.03 -29.30
C ILE A 24 -21.31 -36.82 -27.82
N ILE A 25 -21.95 -37.80 -27.17
CA ILE A 25 -22.27 -37.69 -25.74
C ILE A 25 -20.98 -37.67 -24.92
N ILE A 26 -19.98 -38.50 -25.23
CA ILE A 26 -18.67 -38.48 -24.54
C ILE A 26 -17.97 -37.13 -24.73
N ALA A 27 -17.96 -36.59 -25.95
CA ALA A 27 -17.38 -35.26 -26.21
C ALA A 27 -18.10 -34.13 -25.46
N ALA A 28 -19.43 -34.16 -25.41
CA ALA A 28 -20.21 -33.22 -24.65
C ALA A 28 -19.94 -33.30 -23.14
N ILE A 29 -19.84 -34.52 -22.58
CA ILE A 29 -19.50 -34.75 -21.17
C ILE A 29 -18.08 -34.22 -20.89
N ALA A 30 -17.11 -34.47 -21.78
CA ALA A 30 -15.73 -33.99 -21.62
C ALA A 30 -15.68 -32.46 -21.61
N VAL A 31 -16.43 -31.80 -22.50
CA VAL A 31 -16.52 -30.31 -22.51
C VAL A 31 -17.16 -29.78 -21.22
N ILE A 32 -18.22 -30.41 -20.75
CA ILE A 32 -18.87 -30.02 -19.48
C ILE A 32 -17.92 -30.19 -18.29
N LEU A 33 -17.16 -31.30 -18.27
CA LEU A 33 -16.15 -31.52 -17.22
C LEU A 33 -15.01 -30.46 -17.26
N ILE A 34 -14.53 -30.14 -18.43
CA ILE A 34 -13.49 -29.09 -18.60
C ILE A 34 -14.03 -27.74 -18.11
N LEU A 35 -15.26 -27.40 -18.49
CA LEU A 35 -15.90 -26.16 -18.03
C LEU A 35 -16.15 -26.16 -16.52
N ALA A 36 -16.53 -27.29 -15.94
CA ALA A 36 -16.71 -27.43 -14.49
C ALA A 36 -15.37 -27.31 -13.73
N ILE A 37 -14.30 -27.88 -14.27
CA ILE A 37 -12.95 -27.75 -13.69
C ILE A 37 -12.47 -26.30 -13.79
N ALA A 38 -12.64 -25.66 -14.94
CA ALA A 38 -12.32 -24.24 -15.12
C ALA A 38 -13.13 -23.34 -14.17
N PHE A 39 -14.42 -23.64 -14.00
CA PHE A 39 -15.28 -22.97 -13.02
C PHE A 39 -14.76 -23.14 -11.59
N CYS A 40 -14.39 -24.37 -11.19
CA CYS A 40 -13.85 -24.60 -9.85
C CYS A 40 -12.51 -23.90 -9.64
N ILE A 41 -11.63 -23.89 -10.64
CA ILE A 41 -10.33 -23.16 -10.56
C ILE A 41 -10.56 -21.67 -10.42
N LEU A 42 -11.44 -21.06 -11.23
CA LEU A 42 -11.73 -19.63 -11.17
C LEU A 42 -12.47 -19.24 -9.89
N TYR A 43 -13.45 -20.05 -9.48
CA TYR A 43 -14.26 -19.74 -8.29
C TYR A 43 -13.51 -19.91 -6.97
N PHE A 44 -12.71 -20.98 -6.83
CA PHE A 44 -11.99 -21.30 -5.59
C PHE A 44 -10.52 -20.88 -5.60
N GLY A 45 -9.89 -20.85 -6.77
CA GLY A 45 -8.48 -20.47 -6.91
C GLY A 45 -8.28 -18.99 -7.18
N PHE A 46 -9.23 -18.34 -7.86
CA PHE A 46 -9.17 -16.93 -8.23
C PHE A 46 -10.55 -16.30 -8.06
N PRO A 47 -11.05 -16.13 -6.84
CA PRO A 47 -12.42 -15.66 -6.60
C PRO A 47 -12.68 -14.27 -7.20
N ARG A 48 -11.71 -13.35 -7.18
CA ARG A 48 -11.83 -12.01 -7.79
C ARG A 48 -11.95 -12.07 -9.31
N THR A 49 -11.11 -12.87 -9.98
CA THR A 49 -11.23 -13.07 -11.43
C THR A 49 -12.59 -13.62 -11.81
N TRP A 50 -13.16 -14.50 -10.97
CA TRP A 50 -14.51 -15.00 -11.16
C TRP A 50 -15.56 -13.91 -10.97
N GLU A 51 -15.45 -13.09 -9.95
CA GLU A 51 -16.38 -11.97 -9.71
C GLU A 51 -16.32 -10.93 -10.83
N ASN A 52 -15.14 -10.59 -11.31
CA ASN A 52 -14.94 -9.69 -12.45
C ASN A 52 -15.57 -10.26 -13.75
N ILE A 53 -15.40 -11.54 -14.01
CA ILE A 53 -16.08 -12.20 -15.15
C ILE A 53 -17.59 -12.17 -14.97
N MET A 54 -18.09 -12.43 -13.77
CA MET A 54 -19.52 -12.46 -13.50
C MET A 54 -20.16 -11.08 -13.51
N SER A 55 -19.47 -10.04 -13.04
CA SER A 55 -19.92 -8.65 -13.11
C SER A 55 -19.98 -8.17 -14.56
N SER A 56 -18.98 -8.47 -15.36
CA SER A 56 -18.95 -8.20 -16.80
C SER A 56 -20.08 -8.90 -17.56
N LEU A 57 -20.43 -10.14 -17.18
CA LEU A 57 -21.52 -10.89 -17.78
C LEU A 57 -22.92 -10.42 -17.34
N ARG A 58 -23.06 -9.82 -16.16
CA ARG A 58 -24.32 -9.24 -15.68
C ARG A 58 -24.60 -7.86 -16.28
N GLY A 59 -23.60 -7.23 -16.91
CA GLY A 59 -23.70 -5.86 -17.40
C GLY A 59 -23.68 -4.80 -16.30
N ASP A 60 -23.41 -5.21 -15.07
CA ASP A 60 -22.97 -4.40 -13.94
C ASP A 60 -21.44 -4.35 -13.89
N GLY A 61 -20.81 -4.58 -15.06
CA GLY A 61 -19.38 -4.41 -15.23
C GLY A 61 -19.01 -3.10 -14.58
N THR A 62 -18.18 -3.19 -13.57
CA THR A 62 -17.33 -2.08 -13.21
C THR A 62 -16.62 -1.73 -14.51
N ASP A 63 -17.20 -0.80 -15.29
CA ASP A 63 -16.34 0.03 -16.09
C ASP A 63 -15.26 0.44 -15.09
N VAL A 64 -14.05 -0.02 -15.27
CA VAL A 64 -12.87 0.59 -14.66
C VAL A 64 -12.86 1.98 -15.26
N VAL A 65 -13.81 2.75 -14.76
CA VAL A 65 -13.91 4.13 -15.12
C VAL A 65 -12.68 4.72 -14.47
N ASP A 66 -11.79 5.17 -15.28
CA ASP A 66 -10.81 6.21 -14.96
C ASP A 66 -11.58 7.47 -14.49
N ALA A 67 -12.36 7.30 -13.45
CA ALA A 67 -13.21 8.28 -12.83
C ALA A 67 -12.73 8.57 -11.43
N SER A 68 -11.44 8.93 -11.33
CA SER A 68 -11.03 9.66 -10.15
C SER A 68 -11.93 10.90 -10.03
N LEU A 69 -12.53 11.07 -8.88
CA LEU A 69 -13.34 12.25 -8.58
C LEU A 69 -12.44 13.39 -8.13
N GLN A 70 -12.87 14.62 -8.37
CA GLN A 70 -12.16 15.78 -7.84
C GLN A 70 -12.30 15.80 -6.33
N LEU A 71 -11.17 15.87 -5.61
CA LEU A 71 -11.17 16.04 -4.16
C LEU A 71 -11.78 17.41 -3.81
N PRO A 72 -12.82 17.45 -2.97
CA PRO A 72 -13.42 18.74 -2.56
C PRO A 72 -12.43 19.59 -1.73
N THR A 73 -12.48 20.91 -1.88
CA THR A 73 -11.58 21.85 -1.17
C THR A 73 -11.70 21.77 0.37
N GLY A 74 -12.82 21.28 0.89
CA GLY A 74 -13.05 21.11 2.34
C GLY A 74 -12.84 19.69 2.84
N GLY A 75 -12.21 18.82 2.03
CA GLY A 75 -12.10 17.39 2.31
C GLY A 75 -13.35 16.62 1.88
N ILE A 76 -13.33 15.32 2.06
CA ILE A 76 -14.46 14.43 1.78
C ILE A 76 -15.28 14.30 3.07
N ALA A 77 -16.60 14.46 2.95
CA ALA A 77 -17.49 14.02 4.02
C ALA A 77 -17.62 12.50 3.93
N PHE A 78 -17.22 11.79 4.96
CA PHE A 78 -17.40 10.35 5.03
C PHE A 78 -18.81 10.02 5.50
N GLU A 79 -19.37 8.98 4.92
CA GLU A 79 -20.60 8.37 5.42
C GLU A 79 -20.26 7.36 6.52
N GLU A 80 -21.20 7.10 7.40
CA GLU A 80 -21.04 6.06 8.43
C GLU A 80 -20.73 4.71 7.76
N GLY A 81 -19.63 4.09 8.17
CA GLY A 81 -19.15 2.84 7.59
C GLY A 81 -18.22 2.98 6.39
N ASP A 82 -17.78 4.19 6.01
CA ASP A 82 -16.69 4.33 5.05
C ASP A 82 -15.34 4.07 5.72
N LEU A 83 -14.45 3.37 5.01
CA LEU A 83 -13.02 3.33 5.33
C LEU A 83 -12.28 4.13 4.26
N SER A 84 -11.26 4.88 4.63
CA SER A 84 -10.48 5.62 3.63
C SER A 84 -8.99 5.61 3.91
N VAL A 85 -8.23 5.62 2.81
CA VAL A 85 -6.77 5.73 2.81
C VAL A 85 -6.38 6.97 2.03
N HIS A 86 -5.73 7.91 2.71
CA HIS A 86 -5.33 9.21 2.18
C HIS A 86 -3.83 9.23 2.01
N MET A 87 -3.34 9.45 0.80
CA MET A 87 -1.94 9.75 0.51
C MET A 87 -1.80 11.26 0.28
N LEU A 88 -1.12 11.93 1.19
CA LEU A 88 -0.87 13.36 1.09
C LEU A 88 0.28 13.65 0.12
N ASP A 89 0.14 14.67 -0.71
CA ASP A 89 1.25 15.16 -1.52
C ASP A 89 2.23 15.95 -0.64
N VAL A 90 3.14 15.25 -0.04
CA VAL A 90 4.25 15.86 0.72
C VAL A 90 5.51 16.06 -0.13
N GLY A 91 5.42 15.84 -1.43
CA GLY A 91 6.56 15.82 -2.33
C GLY A 91 7.34 14.54 -2.23
N GLN A 92 8.66 14.60 -2.00
CA GLN A 92 9.45 13.39 -1.72
C GLN A 92 9.30 13.04 -0.24
N GLY A 93 8.61 11.95 0.04
CA GLY A 93 8.32 11.44 1.37
C GLY A 93 6.92 10.82 1.45
N ASP A 94 6.60 10.19 2.55
CA ASP A 94 5.30 9.58 2.81
C ASP A 94 4.55 10.30 3.93
N CYS A 95 3.24 10.38 3.77
CA CYS A 95 2.29 10.79 4.81
C CYS A 95 0.94 10.17 4.47
N ILE A 96 0.56 9.12 5.19
CA ILE A 96 -0.66 8.34 4.92
C ILE A 96 -1.56 8.43 6.13
N LEU A 97 -2.78 8.95 5.95
CA LEU A 97 -3.83 8.94 6.96
C LEU A 97 -4.87 7.88 6.61
N ILE A 98 -5.18 7.00 7.55
CA ILE A 98 -6.27 6.01 7.43
C ILE A 98 -7.37 6.43 8.40
N LEU A 99 -8.59 6.54 7.88
CA LEU A 99 -9.79 6.74 8.70
C LEU A 99 -10.59 5.45 8.70
N PHE A 100 -10.78 4.88 9.88
CA PHE A 100 -11.51 3.64 10.06
C PHE A 100 -13.01 3.88 10.25
N PRO A 101 -13.86 2.90 9.92
CA PRO A 101 -15.32 3.06 9.99
C PRO A 101 -15.83 3.18 11.44
N ASP A 102 -15.06 2.80 12.44
CA ASP A 102 -15.36 2.94 13.87
C ASP A 102 -14.93 4.29 14.47
N GLY A 103 -14.42 5.20 13.62
CA GLY A 103 -14.03 6.55 13.99
C GLY A 103 -12.62 6.68 14.53
N LYS A 104 -11.81 5.63 14.44
CA LYS A 104 -10.38 5.69 14.76
C LYS A 104 -9.56 6.21 13.59
N GLU A 105 -8.39 6.76 13.91
CA GLU A 105 -7.45 7.29 12.94
C GLU A 105 -6.06 6.67 13.12
N MET A 106 -5.41 6.41 11.97
CA MET A 106 -4.02 6.00 11.94
C MET A 106 -3.22 6.88 11.00
N LEU A 107 -2.09 7.38 11.46
CA LEU A 107 -1.10 8.04 10.65
C LEU A 107 0.10 7.11 10.44
N ILE A 108 0.46 6.85 9.18
CA ILE A 108 1.66 6.09 8.80
C ILE A 108 2.63 7.04 8.14
N ASP A 109 3.79 7.21 8.75
CA ASP A 109 4.82 8.17 8.34
C ASP A 109 4.25 9.60 8.23
N CYS A 110 5.08 10.60 8.33
CA CYS A 110 4.72 11.98 7.97
C CYS A 110 5.99 12.79 7.75
N ALA A 111 6.34 13.01 6.49
CA ALA A 111 7.58 13.72 6.22
C ALA A 111 7.64 14.32 4.82
N ASN A 112 8.58 15.24 4.66
CA ASN A 112 9.07 15.75 3.39
C ASN A 112 10.59 15.77 3.43
N TYR A 113 11.25 15.13 2.47
CA TYR A 113 12.72 15.04 2.40
C TYR A 113 13.44 16.37 2.61
N ASN A 114 12.87 17.46 2.08
CA ASN A 114 13.47 18.81 2.19
C ASN A 114 13.05 19.55 3.46
N ASN A 115 12.27 18.96 4.34
CA ASN A 115 11.70 19.60 5.54
C ASN A 115 11.15 21.01 5.26
N THR A 116 10.31 21.10 4.22
CA THR A 116 9.79 22.40 3.76
C THR A 116 8.62 22.84 4.64
N ALA A 117 8.74 23.99 5.31
CA ALA A 117 7.73 24.54 6.22
C ALA A 117 6.32 24.61 5.58
N ALA A 118 6.22 25.05 4.32
CA ALA A 118 4.93 25.14 3.63
C ALA A 118 4.28 23.76 3.40
N VAL A 119 5.07 22.70 3.14
CA VAL A 119 4.57 21.33 3.01
C VAL A 119 4.09 20.83 4.37
N ARG A 120 4.88 21.05 5.42
CA ARG A 120 4.52 20.71 6.79
C ARG A 120 3.22 21.39 7.22
N GLU A 121 3.11 22.70 7.08
CA GLU A 121 1.89 23.44 7.41
C GLU A 121 0.66 22.91 6.66
N ARG A 122 0.83 22.54 5.38
CA ARG A 122 -0.24 21.95 4.59
C ARG A 122 -0.63 20.55 5.09
N ALA A 123 0.34 19.70 5.41
CA ALA A 123 0.09 18.37 5.98
C ALA A 123 -0.67 18.48 7.31
N PHE A 124 -0.23 19.35 8.21
CA PHE A 124 -0.92 19.58 9.48
C PHE A 124 -2.33 20.16 9.30
N ALA A 125 -2.51 21.10 8.36
CA ALA A 125 -3.84 21.62 8.05
C ALA A 125 -4.78 20.52 7.49
N TYR A 126 -4.22 19.57 6.75
CA TYR A 126 -4.98 18.40 6.27
C TYR A 126 -5.35 17.47 7.43
N LEU A 127 -4.41 17.14 8.29
CA LEU A 127 -4.69 16.31 9.49
C LEU A 127 -5.76 16.97 10.37
N ASP A 128 -5.71 18.28 10.59
CA ASP A 128 -6.70 19.05 11.35
C ASP A 128 -8.13 18.99 10.73
N MET A 129 -8.25 18.67 9.45
CA MET A 129 -9.57 18.49 8.83
C MET A 129 -10.25 17.18 9.26
N TYR A 130 -9.48 16.19 9.69
CA TYR A 130 -9.99 14.85 10.01
C TYR A 130 -9.81 14.50 11.49
N VAL A 131 -8.68 14.77 12.09
CA VAL A 131 -8.39 14.53 13.51
C VAL A 131 -8.99 15.67 14.35
N LYS A 132 -10.31 15.59 14.62
CA LYS A 132 -11.07 16.70 15.20
C LYS A 132 -11.00 16.82 16.72
N ASP A 133 -10.80 15.72 17.39
CA ASP A 133 -10.70 15.66 18.86
C ASP A 133 -9.29 15.90 19.37
N GLY A 134 -8.31 16.00 18.46
CA GLY A 134 -6.90 16.18 18.78
C GLY A 134 -6.21 14.89 19.25
N GLN A 135 -6.80 13.73 18.93
CA GLN A 135 -6.26 12.42 19.29
C GLN A 135 -6.00 11.60 18.02
N LEU A 136 -4.91 10.86 17.99
CA LEU A 136 -4.61 9.82 17.02
C LEU A 136 -4.54 8.49 17.74
N ASP A 137 -5.37 7.53 17.34
CA ASP A 137 -5.36 6.19 17.95
C ASP A 137 -4.05 5.46 17.66
N TYR A 138 -3.52 5.68 16.46
CA TYR A 138 -2.33 4.97 15.98
C TYR A 138 -1.40 5.89 15.19
N VAL A 139 -0.11 5.83 15.49
CA VAL A 139 0.97 6.38 14.67
C VAL A 139 1.96 5.28 14.36
N MET A 140 2.37 5.15 13.10
CA MET A 140 3.42 4.21 12.69
C MET A 140 4.52 4.96 11.96
N LEU A 141 5.75 4.72 12.36
CA LEU A 141 6.93 4.98 11.56
C LEU A 141 7.39 3.67 10.93
N THR A 142 7.44 3.62 9.60
CA THR A 142 7.85 2.41 8.88
C THR A 142 9.35 2.12 9.00
N HIS A 143 10.18 3.14 8.84
CA HIS A 143 11.64 3.05 8.95
C HIS A 143 12.27 4.43 9.23
N CYS A 144 13.58 4.49 9.46
CA CYS A 144 14.25 5.67 10.04
C CYS A 144 14.64 6.77 9.06
N ASP A 145 14.32 6.67 7.76
CA ASP A 145 14.74 7.67 6.79
C ASP A 145 13.96 8.99 6.92
N SER A 146 14.63 10.08 6.60
CA SER A 146 14.14 11.43 6.88
C SER A 146 12.85 11.79 6.15
N ASP A 147 12.60 11.19 4.99
CA ASP A 147 11.39 11.39 4.19
C ASP A 147 10.18 10.56 4.68
N HIS A 148 10.33 9.87 5.81
CA HIS A 148 9.26 9.18 6.53
C HIS A 148 9.04 9.74 7.95
N VAL A 149 10.08 10.25 8.60
CA VAL A 149 10.04 10.61 10.02
C VAL A 149 9.92 12.11 10.31
N TYR A 150 10.29 12.98 9.39
CA TYR A 150 10.65 14.38 9.62
C TYR A 150 9.62 15.26 10.37
N PHE A 151 8.33 14.93 10.33
CA PHE A 151 7.27 15.71 11.00
C PHE A 151 6.61 14.95 12.15
N LEU A 152 7.02 13.69 12.41
CA LEU A 152 6.33 12.84 13.39
C LEU A 152 6.53 13.28 14.84
N ASP A 153 7.67 13.88 15.18
CA ASP A 153 7.87 14.51 16.49
C ASP A 153 6.87 15.64 16.74
N GLU A 154 6.67 16.51 15.73
CA GLU A 154 5.69 17.60 15.81
C GLU A 154 4.24 17.06 15.78
N VAL A 155 3.98 15.92 15.13
CA VAL A 155 2.67 15.24 15.20
C VAL A 155 2.39 14.80 16.64
N ILE A 156 3.35 14.14 17.29
CA ILE A 156 3.22 13.69 18.69
C ILE A 156 3.08 14.90 19.64
N ASP A 157 3.84 15.98 19.40
CA ASP A 157 3.71 17.21 20.19
C ASP A 157 2.33 17.87 20.04
N LYS A 158 1.64 17.66 18.92
CA LYS A 158 0.36 18.32 18.61
C LYS A 158 -0.87 17.50 18.95
N TYR A 159 -0.83 16.20 18.69
CA TYR A 159 -1.94 15.27 18.91
C TYR A 159 -1.57 14.33 20.05
N GLN A 160 -2.53 13.98 20.90
CA GLN A 160 -2.34 12.88 21.82
C GLN A 160 -2.33 11.57 21.02
N VAL A 161 -1.34 10.70 21.26
CA VAL A 161 -1.21 9.43 20.54
C VAL A 161 -1.36 8.27 21.52
N ASP A 162 -2.30 7.35 21.24
CA ASP A 162 -2.55 6.22 22.12
C ASP A 162 -1.59 5.05 21.87
N ASN A 163 -1.21 4.83 20.60
CA ASN A 163 -0.34 3.71 20.23
C ASN A 163 0.67 4.16 19.16
N ILE A 164 1.94 3.91 19.43
CA ILE A 164 3.03 4.16 18.48
C ILE A 164 3.69 2.84 18.09
N PHE A 165 3.78 2.60 16.78
CA PHE A 165 4.52 1.51 16.17
C PHE A 165 5.79 2.08 15.54
N MET A 166 6.96 1.55 15.90
CA MET A 166 8.23 2.14 15.47
C MET A 166 9.31 1.08 15.22
N PRO A 167 10.33 1.39 14.40
CA PRO A 167 11.45 0.48 14.18
C PRO A 167 12.19 0.13 15.47
N ASN A 168 12.71 -1.12 15.56
CA ASN A 168 13.54 -1.57 16.67
C ASN A 168 14.97 -1.02 16.56
N VAL A 169 15.09 0.30 16.60
CA VAL A 169 16.34 1.02 16.40
C VAL A 169 16.52 2.07 17.50
N LEU A 170 17.67 2.06 18.14
CA LEU A 170 18.01 3.09 19.11
C LEU A 170 18.42 4.41 18.42
N ALA A 171 18.15 5.51 19.08
CA ALA A 171 18.68 6.82 18.71
C ALA A 171 19.37 7.48 19.90
N GLU A 172 20.44 8.23 19.65
CA GLU A 172 21.04 9.08 20.67
C GLU A 172 20.35 10.46 20.67
N PRO A 173 19.84 10.92 21.81
CA PRO A 173 19.25 12.24 21.92
C PRO A 173 20.23 13.34 21.53
N THR A 174 19.84 14.20 20.60
CA THR A 174 20.71 15.26 20.06
C THR A 174 20.75 16.52 20.91
N SER A 175 19.75 16.74 21.77
CA SER A 175 19.65 17.93 22.63
C SER A 175 19.77 17.59 24.11
N ASP A 176 20.19 18.57 24.92
CA ASP A 176 20.27 18.40 26.38
C ASP A 176 18.87 18.20 27.01
N ARG A 177 17.84 18.77 26.40
CA ARG A 177 16.44 18.57 26.80
C ARG A 177 16.08 17.08 26.65
N TRP A 178 16.23 16.54 25.46
CA TRP A 178 15.92 15.13 25.18
C TRP A 178 16.78 14.17 26.00
N LYS A 179 18.07 14.48 26.19
CA LYS A 179 18.93 13.67 27.08
C LYS A 179 18.40 13.59 28.49
N ALA A 180 17.93 14.71 29.04
CA ALA A 180 17.36 14.73 30.37
C ALA A 180 16.05 13.95 30.46
N GLU A 181 15.17 14.09 29.47
CA GLU A 181 13.88 13.41 29.41
C GLU A 181 14.06 11.89 29.22
N VAL A 182 14.85 11.46 28.26
CA VAL A 182 15.12 10.03 28.02
C VAL A 182 15.85 9.37 29.22
N ASN A 183 16.79 10.07 29.86
CA ASN A 183 17.46 9.56 31.06
C ASN A 183 16.52 9.46 32.28
N ALA A 184 15.40 10.16 32.25
CA ALA A 184 14.37 10.04 33.29
C ALA A 184 13.37 8.91 33.03
N LEU A 185 13.42 8.30 31.83
CA LEU A 185 12.57 7.17 31.47
C LEU A 185 12.97 5.92 32.25
N ASN A 186 12.01 5.05 32.40
CA ASN A 186 12.22 3.74 33.01
C ASN A 186 13.20 2.92 32.16
N GLU A 187 14.23 2.32 32.77
CA GLU A 187 15.15 1.39 32.12
C GLU A 187 14.43 0.24 31.39
N GLU A 188 13.23 -0.12 31.86
CA GLU A 188 12.38 -1.14 31.25
C GLU A 188 11.94 -0.75 29.82
N LEU A 189 11.57 0.52 29.59
CA LEU A 189 11.17 1.00 28.27
C LEU A 189 12.34 0.95 27.28
N LEU A 190 13.52 1.38 27.69
CA LEU A 190 14.73 1.33 26.85
C LEU A 190 15.19 -0.12 26.60
N SER A 191 14.89 -1.04 27.51
CA SER A 191 15.26 -2.46 27.38
C SER A 191 14.44 -3.20 26.30
N MET A 192 13.38 -2.59 25.78
CA MET A 192 12.62 -3.15 24.67
C MET A 192 13.44 -3.19 23.37
N PHE A 193 14.35 -2.24 23.20
CA PHE A 193 15.20 -2.16 22.01
C PHE A 193 16.35 -3.16 22.12
N THR A 194 16.35 -4.12 21.23
CA THR A 194 17.36 -5.20 21.22
C THR A 194 18.52 -4.90 20.31
N ASP A 195 18.31 -4.04 19.33
CA ASP A 195 19.38 -3.58 18.44
C ASP A 195 20.26 -2.53 19.15
N LYS A 196 21.55 -2.67 18.95
CA LYS A 196 22.57 -1.77 19.48
C LYS A 196 23.08 -0.76 18.46
N ASP A 197 22.71 -0.92 17.21
CA ASP A 197 23.03 0.03 16.17
C ASP A 197 22.17 1.27 16.33
N THR A 198 22.80 2.42 16.41
CA THR A 198 22.13 3.71 16.54
C THR A 198 22.03 4.39 15.19
N VAL A 199 20.87 4.99 14.91
CA VAL A 199 20.71 5.89 13.78
C VAL A 199 20.94 7.33 14.23
N ASP A 200 22.00 7.95 13.71
CA ASP A 200 22.43 9.31 14.06
C ASP A 200 21.73 10.40 13.24
N THR A 201 20.48 10.21 12.81
CA THR A 201 19.75 11.30 12.15
C THR A 201 18.99 12.11 13.20
N ALA A 202 19.15 13.44 13.15
CA ALA A 202 18.50 14.32 14.12
C ALA A 202 16.97 14.15 14.15
N CYS A 203 16.33 14.02 12.97
CA CYS A 203 14.90 13.85 12.88
C CYS A 203 14.40 12.54 13.51
N TYR A 204 15.13 11.44 13.33
CA TYR A 204 14.78 10.19 14.00
C TYR A 204 14.98 10.27 15.52
N ALA A 205 16.07 10.91 15.97
CA ALA A 205 16.30 11.10 17.39
C ALA A 205 15.23 11.99 18.06
N GLU A 206 14.73 13.00 17.37
CA GLU A 206 13.61 13.85 17.83
C GLU A 206 12.32 13.05 17.93
N PHE A 207 11.95 12.28 16.90
CA PHE A 207 10.81 11.37 16.93
C PHE A 207 10.95 10.31 18.05
N PHE A 208 12.12 9.66 18.15
CA PHE A 208 12.39 8.64 19.18
C PHE A 208 12.15 9.19 20.58
N CYS A 209 12.65 10.38 20.86
CA CYS A 209 12.45 11.03 22.15
C CYS A 209 10.98 11.43 22.38
N ALA A 210 10.31 11.99 21.39
CA ALA A 210 8.90 12.34 21.48
C ALA A 210 8.05 11.10 21.74
N ALA A 211 8.26 10.02 21.00
CA ALA A 211 7.54 8.76 21.16
C ALA A 211 7.73 8.17 22.57
N LEU A 212 8.96 8.11 23.08
CA LEU A 212 9.23 7.54 24.40
C LEU A 212 8.72 8.40 25.56
N THR A 213 8.46 9.67 25.34
CA THR A 213 7.97 10.61 26.37
C THR A 213 6.50 10.94 26.23
N GLU A 214 5.81 10.40 25.22
CA GLU A 214 4.37 10.60 25.02
C GLU A 214 3.58 9.98 26.19
N PRO A 215 2.77 10.77 26.89
CA PRO A 215 2.06 10.29 28.09
C PRO A 215 0.97 9.27 27.76
N ASN A 216 0.94 8.16 28.48
CA ASN A 216 -0.05 7.08 28.36
C ASN A 216 -0.08 6.39 26.99
N CYS A 217 0.99 6.52 26.22
CA CYS A 217 1.13 5.89 24.91
C CYS A 217 1.68 4.45 25.04
N ASN A 218 1.15 3.54 24.23
CA ASN A 218 1.69 2.19 24.11
C ASN A 218 2.70 2.18 22.95
N ILE A 219 3.91 1.70 23.21
CA ILE A 219 4.94 1.56 22.18
C ILE A 219 5.08 0.09 21.81
N THR A 220 5.04 -0.19 20.51
CA THR A 220 5.28 -1.51 19.93
C THR A 220 6.36 -1.40 18.87
N LEU A 221 7.34 -2.30 18.91
CA LEU A 221 8.42 -2.31 17.93
C LEU A 221 8.02 -3.09 16.68
N ASN A 222 8.38 -2.55 15.50
CA ASN A 222 8.11 -3.15 14.20
C ASN A 222 9.09 -4.31 13.91
N VAL A 223 9.13 -5.29 14.79
CA VAL A 223 10.01 -6.46 14.67
C VAL A 223 9.23 -7.73 14.95
N ASP A 224 9.51 -8.76 14.18
CA ASP A 224 9.00 -10.10 14.42
C ASP A 224 10.08 -10.95 15.11
N PRO A 225 9.96 -11.23 16.42
CA PRO A 225 11.00 -11.95 17.15
C PRO A 225 11.06 -13.45 16.82
N ASP A 226 9.98 -14.06 16.30
CA ASP A 226 9.81 -15.52 16.25
C ASP A 226 9.49 -16.08 14.85
N GLU A 227 9.63 -15.31 13.77
CA GLU A 227 9.37 -15.70 12.37
C GLU A 227 7.96 -16.26 12.06
N ASP A 228 7.22 -16.73 13.05
CA ASP A 228 6.03 -17.55 12.83
C ASP A 228 4.69 -16.81 13.02
N THR A 229 4.62 -15.70 13.76
CA THR A 229 3.30 -15.21 14.20
C THR A 229 3.15 -13.72 14.49
N ASN A 230 4.20 -12.93 14.59
CA ASN A 230 4.04 -11.58 15.15
C ASN A 230 3.80 -10.52 14.09
N ALA A 231 2.58 -10.55 13.60
CA ALA A 231 1.98 -9.41 12.95
C ALA A 231 1.44 -8.46 14.03
N ILE A 232 1.64 -7.16 13.84
CA ILE A 232 0.88 -6.16 14.57
C ILE A 232 -0.51 -6.16 13.97
N VAL A 233 -1.54 -6.43 14.78
CA VAL A 233 -2.92 -6.54 14.30
C VAL A 233 -3.77 -5.47 14.95
N ILE A 234 -4.41 -4.65 14.12
CA ILE A 234 -5.41 -3.66 14.50
C ILE A 234 -6.75 -4.17 13.98
N GLU A 235 -7.66 -4.49 14.88
CA GLU A 235 -8.97 -5.03 14.53
C GLU A 235 -10.08 -4.04 14.91
N GLY A 236 -11.03 -3.86 14.00
CA GLY A 236 -12.33 -3.25 14.26
C GLY A 236 -13.45 -4.24 14.01
N GLU A 237 -14.70 -3.77 14.03
CA GLU A 237 -15.86 -4.66 13.86
C GLU A 237 -15.87 -5.31 12.46
N ASP A 238 -15.51 -4.54 11.44
CA ASP A 238 -15.60 -4.96 10.02
C ASP A 238 -14.28 -4.82 9.26
N TYR A 239 -13.17 -4.48 9.91
CA TYR A 239 -11.87 -4.33 9.28
C TYR A 239 -10.76 -5.00 10.08
N THR A 240 -9.69 -5.34 9.37
CA THR A 240 -8.43 -5.80 9.98
C THR A 240 -7.26 -5.14 9.24
N LEU A 241 -6.35 -4.54 9.99
CA LEU A 241 -5.06 -4.07 9.48
C LEU A 241 -3.95 -4.87 10.15
N THR A 242 -3.26 -5.68 9.35
CA THR A 242 -2.17 -6.53 9.82
C THR A 242 -0.85 -6.03 9.27
N PHE A 243 0.10 -5.68 10.13
CA PHE A 243 1.47 -5.39 9.72
C PHE A 243 2.36 -6.60 9.95
N TYR A 244 2.88 -7.14 8.87
CA TYR A 244 3.93 -8.14 8.88
C TYR A 244 5.27 -7.43 9.00
N CYS A 245 5.95 -7.65 10.11
CA CYS A 245 7.21 -6.98 10.40
C CYS A 245 8.41 -7.81 9.94
N PRO A 246 9.54 -7.17 9.60
CA PRO A 246 10.81 -7.86 9.39
C PRO A 246 11.24 -8.60 10.66
N THR A 247 12.00 -9.67 10.48
CA THR A 247 12.57 -10.42 11.60
C THR A 247 13.72 -9.64 12.25
N GLN A 248 14.12 -10.07 13.45
CA GLN A 248 15.25 -9.47 14.17
C GLN A 248 16.55 -9.45 13.33
N GLU A 249 16.74 -10.42 12.43
CA GLU A 249 17.93 -10.50 11.56
C GLU A 249 18.12 -9.24 10.70
N TYR A 250 17.04 -8.62 10.25
CA TYR A 250 17.10 -7.37 9.46
C TYR A 250 17.60 -6.18 10.27
N TYR A 251 17.43 -6.23 11.60
CA TYR A 251 17.90 -5.21 12.54
C TYR A 251 19.30 -5.50 13.06
N ASP A 252 19.67 -6.78 13.22
CA ASP A 252 20.99 -7.21 13.74
C ASP A 252 22.12 -7.07 12.73
N ASP A 253 21.79 -7.01 11.44
CA ASP A 253 22.80 -6.80 10.40
C ASP A 253 23.35 -5.39 10.51
N SER A 254 24.53 -5.29 11.09
CA SER A 254 25.26 -4.12 11.59
C SER A 254 25.47 -2.98 10.58
N ASN A 255 24.48 -2.66 9.76
CA ASN A 255 24.63 -1.68 8.70
C ASN A 255 23.35 -0.95 8.33
N LEU A 256 22.51 -0.58 9.32
CA LEU A 256 21.43 0.40 9.13
C LEU A 256 21.95 1.76 8.60
N ASN A 257 23.26 1.88 8.36
CA ASN A 257 23.89 3.02 7.70
C ASN A 257 23.76 3.01 6.16
N SER A 258 23.30 1.92 5.53
CA SER A 258 22.95 1.94 4.11
C SER A 258 21.45 2.19 3.92
N ALA A 259 21.10 3.02 2.96
CA ALA A 259 19.70 3.36 2.68
C ALA A 259 18.86 2.10 2.34
N GLU A 260 19.44 1.17 1.56
CA GLU A 260 18.75 -0.05 1.16
C GLU A 260 18.37 -0.93 2.37
N LYS A 261 19.21 -0.98 3.40
CA LYS A 261 18.97 -1.77 4.61
C LYS A 261 18.00 -1.08 5.56
N LYS A 262 18.05 0.24 5.67
CA LYS A 262 17.04 1.00 6.41
C LYS A 262 15.64 0.81 5.81
N ASN A 263 15.55 0.82 4.48
CA ASN A 263 14.31 0.57 3.78
C ASN A 263 13.79 -0.86 4.03
N ALA A 264 14.70 -1.83 4.13
CA ALA A 264 14.37 -3.25 4.35
C ALA A 264 13.78 -3.55 5.73
N VAL A 265 13.79 -2.61 6.69
CA VAL A 265 13.06 -2.77 7.95
C VAL A 265 11.62 -2.26 7.88
N SER A 266 11.16 -1.75 6.74
CA SER A 266 9.76 -1.37 6.54
C SER A 266 8.84 -2.59 6.64
N PRO A 267 7.82 -2.58 7.52
CA PRO A 267 6.80 -3.62 7.55
C PRO A 267 5.87 -3.52 6.32
N ILE A 268 5.23 -4.63 5.98
CA ILE A 268 4.13 -4.64 5.00
C ILE A 268 2.80 -4.72 5.75
N GLY A 269 1.96 -3.71 5.56
CA GLY A 269 0.59 -3.65 6.07
C GLY A 269 -0.40 -4.21 5.07
N ILE A 270 -1.31 -5.07 5.53
CA ILE A 270 -2.47 -5.54 4.77
C ILE A 270 -3.71 -5.05 5.47
N LEU A 271 -4.43 -4.12 4.84
CA LEU A 271 -5.70 -3.60 5.31
C LEU A 271 -6.83 -4.30 4.55
N GLU A 272 -7.69 -4.99 5.29
CA GLU A 272 -8.84 -5.71 4.76
C GLU A 272 -10.13 -5.04 5.25
N TYR A 273 -11.02 -4.69 4.33
CA TYR A 273 -12.32 -4.10 4.63
C TYR A 273 -13.34 -4.40 3.52
N ASN A 274 -14.51 -4.93 3.87
CA ASN A 274 -15.61 -5.23 2.93
C ASN A 274 -15.19 -6.07 1.71
N GLY A 275 -14.20 -6.95 1.87
CA GLY A 275 -13.68 -7.79 0.79
C GLY A 275 -12.64 -7.08 -0.09
N PHE A 276 -12.36 -5.79 0.15
CA PHE A 276 -11.25 -5.07 -0.47
C PHE A 276 -9.98 -5.22 0.37
N ARG A 277 -8.84 -5.15 -0.31
CA ARG A 277 -7.54 -5.27 0.32
C ARG A 277 -6.59 -4.21 -0.20
N THR A 278 -5.95 -3.49 0.73
CA THR A 278 -4.87 -2.54 0.43
C THR A 278 -3.57 -3.05 1.02
N VAL A 279 -2.51 -3.05 0.21
CA VAL A 279 -1.14 -3.36 0.66
C VAL A 279 -0.35 -2.07 0.81
N LEU A 280 0.21 -1.86 2.00
CA LEU A 280 1.02 -0.72 2.39
C LEU A 280 2.46 -1.20 2.62
N THR A 281 3.44 -0.65 1.93
CA THR A 281 4.78 -1.24 1.84
C THR A 281 5.89 -0.38 2.45
N GLY A 282 5.59 0.86 2.89
CA GLY A 282 6.66 1.81 3.24
C GLY A 282 7.68 1.88 2.10
N ASP A 283 8.95 1.69 2.41
CA ASP A 283 10.04 1.63 1.44
C ASP A 283 10.62 0.22 1.26
N SER A 284 9.80 -0.81 1.49
CA SER A 284 10.13 -2.21 1.19
C SER A 284 10.79 -2.35 -0.18
N ASN A 285 11.77 -3.22 -0.28
CA ASN A 285 12.60 -3.34 -1.48
C ASN A 285 13.02 -4.80 -1.75
N GLU A 286 13.87 -5.00 -2.76
CA GLU A 286 14.36 -6.31 -3.20
C GLU A 286 15.04 -7.16 -2.10
N ILE A 287 15.39 -6.56 -0.95
CA ILE A 287 16.01 -7.27 0.17
C ILE A 287 14.92 -8.00 0.99
N ASN A 288 13.80 -7.34 1.31
CA ASN A 288 12.77 -7.87 2.20
C ASN A 288 11.50 -8.33 1.48
N GLU A 289 11.20 -7.86 0.26
CA GLU A 289 10.04 -8.31 -0.51
C GLU A 289 9.98 -9.85 -0.67
N PRO A 290 11.09 -10.59 -0.97
CA PRO A 290 11.03 -12.04 -1.08
C PRO A 290 10.61 -12.74 0.21
N MET A 291 11.06 -12.25 1.37
CA MET A 291 10.65 -12.77 2.68
C MET A 291 9.13 -12.59 2.87
N PHE A 292 8.60 -11.42 2.52
CA PHE A 292 7.15 -11.17 2.65
C PHE A 292 6.32 -12.03 1.69
N VAL A 293 6.78 -12.23 0.45
CA VAL A 293 6.13 -13.13 -0.50
C VAL A 293 6.07 -14.55 0.04
N GLU A 294 7.15 -15.05 0.64
CA GLU A 294 7.19 -16.38 1.24
C GLU A 294 6.27 -16.48 2.46
N ARG A 295 6.31 -15.51 3.38
CA ARG A 295 5.56 -15.55 4.64
C ARG A 295 4.06 -15.31 4.48
N ILE A 296 3.67 -14.37 3.62
CA ILE A 296 2.29 -13.92 3.49
C ILE A 296 1.58 -14.71 2.39
N GLY A 297 2.29 -15.04 1.31
CA GLY A 297 1.75 -15.82 0.20
C GLY A 297 0.51 -15.16 -0.43
N GLY A 298 -0.53 -15.94 -0.68
CA GLY A 298 -1.75 -15.47 -1.35
C GLY A 298 -2.55 -14.38 -0.62
N LYS A 299 -2.17 -13.98 0.60
CA LYS A 299 -2.77 -12.84 1.29
C LYS A 299 -2.26 -11.50 0.78
N LEU A 300 -1.20 -11.49 -0.01
CA LEU A 300 -0.70 -10.28 -0.68
C LEU A 300 -1.61 -9.83 -1.84
N ASP A 301 -2.39 -10.74 -2.44
CA ASP A 301 -3.38 -10.38 -3.47
C ASP A 301 -4.26 -9.21 -2.99
N CYS A 302 -4.28 -8.08 -3.72
CA CYS A 302 -4.89 -6.84 -3.27
C CYS A 302 -5.58 -6.06 -4.41
N ASP A 303 -6.40 -5.07 -4.03
CA ASP A 303 -7.01 -4.12 -4.96
C ASP A 303 -6.13 -2.87 -5.11
N VAL A 304 -5.54 -2.40 -4.01
CA VAL A 304 -4.79 -1.15 -3.97
C VAL A 304 -3.40 -1.38 -3.38
N LEU A 305 -2.37 -0.95 -4.08
CA LEU A 305 -0.97 -1.00 -3.66
C LEU A 305 -0.42 0.41 -3.37
N LYS A 306 0.07 0.66 -2.15
CA LYS A 306 1.08 1.71 -1.93
C LYS A 306 2.40 1.21 -2.49
N VAL A 307 2.88 1.88 -3.51
CA VAL A 307 4.14 1.51 -4.18
C VAL A 307 5.33 1.76 -3.24
N GLY A 308 6.19 0.76 -3.11
CA GLY A 308 7.37 0.82 -2.26
C GLY A 308 8.39 1.86 -2.72
N HIS A 309 9.08 2.47 -1.77
CA HIS A 309 10.24 3.34 -1.96
C HIS A 309 10.02 4.38 -3.08
N HIS A 310 8.86 5.04 -3.05
CA HIS A 310 8.46 6.10 -4.01
C HIS A 310 8.58 5.70 -5.49
N GLY A 311 8.53 4.41 -5.80
CA GLY A 311 8.73 3.88 -7.14
C GLY A 311 10.19 3.72 -7.54
N SER A 312 11.09 3.44 -6.60
CA SER A 312 12.48 3.03 -6.88
C SER A 312 12.52 1.79 -7.77
N GLU A 313 13.59 1.64 -8.54
CA GLU A 313 13.82 0.43 -9.33
C GLU A 313 14.15 -0.81 -8.49
N THR A 314 14.58 -0.60 -7.23
CA THR A 314 14.88 -1.66 -6.26
C THR A 314 13.64 -2.16 -5.49
N SER A 315 12.49 -1.54 -5.71
CA SER A 315 11.21 -1.90 -5.07
C SER A 315 10.19 -2.37 -6.09
N SER A 316 9.12 -2.98 -5.61
CA SER A 316 8.05 -3.52 -6.44
C SER A 316 8.63 -4.46 -7.50
N THR A 317 9.38 -5.47 -7.05
CA THR A 317 10.01 -6.47 -7.90
C THR A 317 8.96 -7.27 -8.66
N GLU A 318 9.36 -7.89 -9.78
CA GLU A 318 8.44 -8.72 -10.57
C GLU A 318 7.79 -9.82 -9.72
N GLU A 319 8.60 -10.49 -8.87
CA GLU A 319 8.13 -11.54 -7.98
C GLU A 319 7.09 -11.03 -6.97
N PHE A 320 7.34 -9.85 -6.40
CA PHE A 320 6.40 -9.21 -5.48
C PHE A 320 5.11 -8.81 -6.19
N LEU A 321 5.20 -8.18 -7.37
CA LEU A 321 4.04 -7.76 -8.15
C LEU A 321 3.22 -8.95 -8.66
N ASP A 322 3.85 -10.06 -9.00
CA ASP A 322 3.15 -11.29 -9.39
C ASP A 322 2.38 -11.92 -8.19
N ALA A 323 2.82 -11.66 -6.95
CA ALA A 323 2.16 -12.13 -5.74
C ALA A 323 0.97 -11.27 -5.32
N ILE A 324 0.92 -9.99 -5.72
CA ILE A 324 -0.12 -9.05 -5.26
C ILE A 324 -1.30 -8.88 -6.21
N ASP A 325 -1.17 -9.16 -7.50
CA ASP A 325 -2.21 -9.07 -8.55
C ASP A 325 -3.18 -7.89 -8.37
N CYS A 326 -2.67 -6.66 -8.46
CA CYS A 326 -3.32 -5.45 -7.98
C CYS A 326 -3.89 -4.58 -9.12
N GLU A 327 -5.06 -3.93 -8.89
CA GLU A 327 -5.68 -3.03 -9.89
C GLU A 327 -5.15 -1.59 -9.82
N TYR A 328 -4.88 -1.09 -8.61
CA TYR A 328 -4.51 0.31 -8.38
C TYR A 328 -3.13 0.41 -7.73
N ALA A 329 -2.28 1.26 -8.29
CA ALA A 329 -1.00 1.63 -7.68
C ALA A 329 -1.00 3.11 -7.34
N PHE A 330 -0.70 3.48 -6.10
CA PHE A 330 -0.48 4.88 -5.74
C PHE A 330 0.95 5.11 -5.25
N ILE A 331 1.53 6.22 -5.70
CA ILE A 331 2.93 6.55 -5.50
C ILE A 331 3.04 7.93 -4.87
N SER A 332 3.57 8.00 -3.66
CA SER A 332 4.05 9.27 -3.12
C SER A 332 5.40 9.59 -3.73
N CYS A 333 5.49 10.67 -4.48
CA CYS A 333 6.71 11.01 -5.20
C CYS A 333 6.75 12.48 -5.64
N ASN A 334 7.95 12.94 -5.99
CA ASN A 334 8.15 14.22 -6.63
C ASN A 334 9.14 14.08 -7.78
N ALA A 335 8.69 13.65 -8.95
CA ALA A 335 9.56 13.46 -10.10
C ALA A 335 10.25 14.76 -10.58
N LYS A 336 9.68 15.92 -10.23
CA LYS A 336 10.23 17.23 -10.59
C LYS A 336 11.03 17.80 -9.42
N GLY A 337 12.32 17.47 -9.36
CA GLY A 337 13.21 18.13 -8.40
C GLY A 337 13.73 17.26 -7.25
N ASN A 338 13.44 15.94 -7.27
CA ASN A 338 14.15 15.05 -6.38
C ASN A 338 15.46 14.56 -7.04
N LYS A 339 16.49 14.41 -6.23
CA LYS A 339 17.80 13.92 -6.68
C LYS A 339 17.83 12.41 -6.96
N PHE A 340 16.78 11.69 -6.54
CA PHE A 340 16.68 10.23 -6.64
C PHE A 340 16.09 9.77 -7.97
N ASN A 341 15.39 10.67 -8.68
CA ASN A 341 14.66 10.39 -9.92
C ASN A 341 13.57 9.31 -9.75
N HIS A 342 12.89 9.30 -8.59
CA HIS A 342 11.72 8.46 -8.37
C HIS A 342 10.44 9.17 -8.85
N PRO A 343 9.46 8.43 -9.41
CA PRO A 343 9.51 7.01 -9.71
C PRO A 343 10.41 6.70 -10.91
N ARG A 344 11.03 5.52 -10.92
CA ARG A 344 11.81 5.03 -12.06
C ARG A 344 10.90 4.56 -13.19
N GLN A 345 11.32 4.79 -14.42
CA GLN A 345 10.57 4.31 -15.60
C GLN A 345 10.41 2.78 -15.57
N THR A 346 11.44 2.05 -15.19
CA THR A 346 11.40 0.59 -15.07
C THR A 346 10.31 0.10 -14.13
N THR A 347 10.11 0.78 -13.01
CA THR A 347 9.04 0.46 -12.06
C THR A 347 7.67 0.79 -12.63
N ILE A 348 7.53 1.94 -13.30
CA ILE A 348 6.28 2.32 -13.97
C ILE A 348 5.95 1.31 -15.09
N ASP A 349 6.93 0.86 -15.85
CA ASP A 349 6.72 -0.12 -16.93
C ASP A 349 6.18 -1.45 -16.38
N ARG A 350 6.65 -1.92 -15.22
CA ARG A 350 6.11 -3.11 -14.53
C ARG A 350 4.62 -2.99 -14.22
N PHE A 351 4.17 -1.80 -13.81
CA PHE A 351 2.74 -1.55 -13.53
C PHE A 351 1.92 -1.47 -14.81
N ILE A 352 2.46 -0.85 -15.86
CA ILE A 352 1.80 -0.76 -17.18
C ILE A 352 1.63 -2.16 -17.79
N GLU A 353 2.63 -3.03 -17.69
CA GLU A 353 2.58 -4.40 -18.21
C GLU A 353 1.52 -5.25 -17.50
N ARG A 354 1.09 -4.85 -16.30
CA ARG A 354 0.04 -5.48 -15.51
C ARG A 354 -1.31 -4.75 -15.58
N ASP A 355 -1.46 -3.79 -16.51
CA ASP A 355 -2.66 -2.96 -16.70
C ASP A 355 -3.14 -2.24 -15.43
N MET A 356 -2.24 -1.97 -14.47
CA MET A 356 -2.57 -1.26 -13.24
C MET A 356 -2.89 0.23 -13.49
N ALA A 357 -3.91 0.75 -12.82
CA ALA A 357 -4.18 2.18 -12.79
C ALA A 357 -3.22 2.89 -11.82
N ILE A 358 -2.43 3.83 -12.34
CA ILE A 358 -1.35 4.49 -11.58
C ILE A 358 -1.78 5.88 -11.17
N TYR A 359 -1.69 6.18 -9.87
CA TYR A 359 -1.89 7.51 -9.29
C TYR A 359 -0.59 7.99 -8.63
N ARG A 360 -0.21 9.25 -8.88
CA ARG A 360 1.05 9.83 -8.39
C ARG A 360 0.80 11.18 -7.76
N THR A 361 1.33 11.41 -6.56
CA THR A 361 1.11 12.67 -5.84
C THR A 361 1.64 13.88 -6.60
N ASP A 362 2.75 13.76 -7.33
CA ASP A 362 3.33 14.87 -8.13
C ASP A 362 2.47 15.29 -9.34
N ASN A 363 1.52 14.48 -9.75
CA ASN A 363 0.55 14.78 -10.81
C ASN A 363 -0.86 15.00 -10.24
N ASN A 364 -1.28 14.16 -9.32
CA ASN A 364 -2.63 14.11 -8.79
C ASN A 364 -2.84 14.99 -7.54
N GLY A 365 -1.75 15.47 -6.89
CA GLY A 365 -1.85 16.06 -5.57
C GLY A 365 -2.24 15.00 -4.52
N ASP A 366 -3.04 15.38 -3.54
CA ASP A 366 -3.54 14.41 -2.57
C ASP A 366 -4.44 13.38 -3.26
N ILE A 367 -4.29 12.10 -2.87
CA ILE A 367 -5.00 10.95 -3.41
C ILE A 367 -5.75 10.28 -2.26
N VAL A 368 -7.03 10.01 -2.44
CA VAL A 368 -7.86 9.35 -1.42
C VAL A 368 -8.60 8.19 -2.02
N PHE A 369 -8.42 7.01 -1.44
CA PHE A 369 -9.24 5.83 -1.71
C PHE A 369 -10.30 5.71 -0.63
N VAL A 370 -11.56 5.63 -1.03
CA VAL A 370 -12.70 5.38 -0.15
C VAL A 370 -13.27 4.01 -0.46
N PHE A 371 -13.39 3.19 0.57
CA PHE A 371 -13.86 1.82 0.50
C PHE A 371 -15.22 1.73 1.19
N ASN A 372 -16.22 1.25 0.47
CA ASN A 372 -17.52 0.90 1.00
C ASN A 372 -18.06 -0.33 0.24
N THR A 373 -19.06 -0.20 -0.63
CA THR A 373 -19.50 -1.27 -1.55
C THR A 373 -18.66 -1.34 -2.83
N ARG A 374 -17.81 -0.36 -3.04
CA ARG A 374 -16.86 -0.23 -4.16
C ARG A 374 -15.66 0.62 -3.73
N ILE A 375 -14.62 0.61 -4.55
CA ILE A 375 -13.51 1.54 -4.41
C ILE A 375 -13.85 2.83 -5.17
N THR A 376 -13.73 3.97 -4.50
CA THR A 376 -13.85 5.29 -5.13
C THR A 376 -12.55 6.06 -4.92
N VAL A 377 -11.96 6.56 -6.00
CA VAL A 377 -10.70 7.31 -5.95
C VAL A 377 -10.98 8.79 -6.12
N TYR A 378 -10.49 9.60 -5.18
CA TYR A 378 -10.50 11.06 -5.25
C TYR A 378 -9.09 11.58 -5.42
N VAL A 379 -8.90 12.60 -6.23
CA VAL A 379 -7.61 13.25 -6.45
C VAL A 379 -7.75 14.76 -6.43
N GLN A 380 -6.75 15.45 -5.92
CA GLN A 380 -6.73 16.90 -5.89
C GLN A 380 -6.65 17.49 -7.31
N ASN A 381 -5.86 16.86 -8.18
CA ASN A 381 -5.73 17.24 -9.58
C ASN A 381 -6.11 16.07 -10.47
N ARG A 382 -7.16 16.21 -11.28
CA ARG A 382 -7.53 15.19 -12.27
C ARG A 382 -6.62 15.30 -13.48
N VAL A 383 -5.89 14.23 -13.75
CA VAL A 383 -5.08 14.05 -14.96
C VAL A 383 -5.43 12.73 -15.63
N THR A 384 -5.12 12.59 -16.90
CA THR A 384 -5.34 11.33 -17.60
C THR A 384 -4.34 10.28 -17.07
N GLN A 385 -4.71 9.00 -17.11
CA GLN A 385 -3.80 7.92 -16.71
C GLN A 385 -2.50 7.91 -17.51
N ASP A 386 -2.52 8.36 -18.75
CA ASP A 386 -1.32 8.46 -19.59
C ASP A 386 -0.29 9.45 -19.02
N VAL A 387 -0.73 10.52 -18.33
CA VAL A 387 0.17 11.50 -17.69
C VAL A 387 0.86 10.89 -16.47
N ASN A 388 0.21 9.94 -15.78
CA ASN A 388 0.80 9.23 -14.64
C ASN A 388 1.88 8.23 -15.07
N ARG A 389 1.96 7.90 -16.36
CA ARG A 389 2.99 7.06 -16.94
C ARG A 389 4.21 7.91 -17.29
N VAL A 390 5.37 7.62 -16.70
CA VAL A 390 6.61 8.36 -16.96
C VAL A 390 7.08 8.09 -18.41
N GLY A 391 7.58 9.12 -19.08
CA GLY A 391 8.20 8.97 -20.43
C GLY A 391 7.27 9.15 -21.62
N LEU A 392 5.95 9.29 -21.43
CA LEU A 392 5.12 9.79 -22.52
C LEU A 392 5.34 11.30 -22.68
N PRO A 393 5.61 11.80 -23.91
CA PRO A 393 5.70 13.24 -24.11
C PRO A 393 4.38 13.86 -23.69
N SER A 394 4.44 14.90 -22.85
CA SER A 394 3.25 15.70 -22.55
C SER A 394 2.64 16.13 -23.87
N LEU A 395 1.42 15.72 -24.15
CA LEU A 395 0.59 16.30 -25.20
C LEU A 395 0.16 17.71 -24.75
N ALA A 396 1.14 18.52 -24.39
CA ALA A 396 0.94 19.94 -24.15
C ALA A 396 1.13 20.64 -25.51
N SER A 397 0.03 21.21 -25.95
CA SER A 397 -0.08 22.16 -27.07
C SER A 397 0.00 21.56 -28.48
N ALA A 398 -1.14 21.17 -29.02
CA ALA A 398 -1.49 21.44 -30.40
C ALA A 398 -2.70 22.37 -30.41
#